data_38017996b9090d25a6df296ec89a3666
#
_entry.id   38017996b9090d25a6df296ec89a3666
#
_cell.length_a   1.000
_cell.length_b   1.000
_cell.length_c   1.000
_cell.angle_alpha   90.00
_cell.angle_beta   90.00
_cell.angle_gamma   90.00
#
_symmetry.space_group_name_H-M   'P 1'
#
loop_
_entity.id
_entity.type
_entity.pdbx_description
1 polymer ?
#
loop_
_entity_poly.entity_id
_entity_poly.type
_entity_poly.pdbx_seq_one_letter_code
_entity_poly.pdbx_strand_id
1 'polypeptide(L)'
;MVGGVTGGEARTQELNSLNFVDANILARMLRSREVTAVEVMEFFLDQIERLNPLVNAIPTLRPRHELLAEARNADSLLNKGRVPGLLHGFPFAVKDLALTRGIRTTFGSPIYKNFVPETDELFVERLKKAGAIIIGKTNTPEFGAGSQTYNEVFGVTHNPYDLSK
;
A
#
# COMPACT_ATOMS: atom_id res chain seq x y z
N MET A 1 -11.81 -11.19 -40.85
CA MET A 1 -12.21 -10.11 -39.93
C MET A 1 -11.37 -10.27 -38.65
N VAL A 2 -10.35 -9.43 -38.51
CA VAL A 2 -9.53 -9.39 -37.27
C VAL A 2 -10.18 -8.39 -36.38
N GLY A 3 -10.84 -8.85 -35.28
CA GLY A 3 -11.43 -7.98 -34.28
C GLY A 3 -10.32 -7.21 -33.56
N GLY A 4 -10.26 -5.92 -33.77
CA GLY A 4 -9.36 -5.05 -33.03
C GLY A 4 -9.77 -5.02 -31.55
N VAL A 5 -8.86 -5.44 -30.66
CA VAL A 5 -9.00 -5.25 -29.21
C VAL A 5 -9.11 -3.74 -28.99
N THR A 6 -10.19 -3.28 -28.36
CA THR A 6 -10.36 -1.87 -28.07
C THR A 6 -9.30 -1.41 -27.06
N GLY A 7 -8.78 -0.20 -27.20
CA GLY A 7 -7.69 0.30 -26.36
C GLY A 7 -7.96 0.19 -24.84
N GLY A 8 -9.25 0.14 -24.44
CA GLY A 8 -9.65 -0.10 -23.06
C GLY A 8 -9.41 -1.53 -22.57
N GLU A 9 -9.64 -2.54 -23.40
CA GLU A 9 -9.42 -3.95 -23.03
C GLU A 9 -7.91 -4.28 -22.93
N ALA A 10 -7.09 -3.73 -23.83
CA ALA A 10 -5.63 -3.86 -23.77
C ALA A 10 -5.07 -3.22 -22.48
N ARG A 11 -5.54 -2.03 -22.12
CA ARG A 11 -5.09 -1.33 -20.91
C ARG A 11 -5.56 -2.04 -19.62
N THR A 12 -6.75 -2.62 -19.62
CA THR A 12 -7.25 -3.44 -18.51
C THR A 12 -6.41 -4.72 -18.35
N GLN A 13 -5.97 -5.34 -19.43
CA GLN A 13 -5.05 -6.49 -19.38
C GLN A 13 -3.66 -6.10 -18.87
N GLU A 14 -3.12 -4.96 -19.24
CA GLU A 14 -1.84 -4.43 -18.72
C GLU A 14 -1.92 -4.16 -17.23
N LEU A 15 -2.99 -3.54 -16.74
CA LEU A 15 -3.19 -3.29 -15.31
C LEU A 15 -3.36 -4.60 -14.51
N ASN A 16 -4.05 -5.61 -15.04
CA ASN A 16 -4.15 -6.93 -14.42
C ASN A 16 -2.79 -7.63 -14.28
N SER A 17 -1.77 -7.22 -15.05
CA SER A 17 -0.41 -7.74 -14.94
C SER A 17 0.37 -7.20 -13.73
N LEU A 18 -0.11 -6.15 -13.04
CA LEU A 18 0.61 -5.52 -11.92
C LEU A 18 0.72 -6.40 -10.66
N ASN A 19 -0.09 -7.46 -10.52
CA ASN A 19 -0.10 -8.32 -9.34
C ASN A 19 1.26 -8.91 -8.95
N PHE A 20 2.11 -9.21 -9.93
CA PHE A 20 3.40 -9.87 -9.71
C PHE A 20 4.56 -9.13 -10.39
N VAL A 21 4.36 -7.86 -10.70
CA VAL A 21 5.41 -7.04 -11.29
C VAL A 21 6.50 -6.79 -10.24
N ASP A 22 7.75 -7.05 -10.62
CA ASP A 22 8.91 -6.71 -9.80
C ASP A 22 8.95 -5.20 -9.50
N ALA A 23 9.30 -4.84 -8.26
CA ALA A 23 9.34 -3.44 -7.83
C ALA A 23 10.23 -2.54 -8.70
N ASN A 24 11.35 -3.09 -9.24
CA ASN A 24 12.22 -2.33 -10.14
C ASN A 24 11.55 -2.09 -11.50
N ILE A 25 10.74 -3.04 -11.96
CA ILE A 25 9.95 -2.88 -13.19
C ILE A 25 8.87 -1.84 -12.96
N LEU A 26 8.11 -1.94 -11.88
CA LEU A 26 7.08 -0.96 -11.53
C LEU A 26 7.66 0.45 -11.38
N ALA A 27 8.86 0.59 -10.76
CA ALA A 27 9.55 1.88 -10.66
C ALA A 27 9.90 2.46 -12.03
N ARG A 28 10.29 1.62 -12.99
CA ARG A 28 10.55 2.07 -14.38
C ARG A 28 9.26 2.49 -15.07
N MET A 29 8.20 1.67 -14.98
CA MET A 29 6.90 1.96 -15.58
C MET A 29 6.32 3.30 -15.09
N LEU A 30 6.42 3.57 -13.78
CA LEU A 30 6.02 4.86 -13.20
C LEU A 30 6.86 6.01 -13.77
N ARG A 31 8.19 5.85 -13.84
CA ARG A 31 9.10 6.89 -14.34
C ARG A 31 8.96 7.15 -15.84
N SER A 32 8.75 6.09 -16.63
CA SER A 32 8.51 6.19 -18.08
C SER A 32 7.07 6.63 -18.41
N ARG A 33 6.20 6.69 -17.40
CA ARG A 33 4.76 7.02 -17.55
C ARG A 33 3.98 5.99 -18.36
N GLU A 34 4.45 4.76 -18.37
CA GLU A 34 3.68 3.62 -18.88
C GLU A 34 2.44 3.39 -18.02
N VAL A 35 2.60 3.60 -16.69
CA VAL A 35 1.49 3.65 -15.73
C VAL A 35 1.61 4.92 -14.88
N THR A 36 0.48 5.44 -14.41
CA THR A 36 0.41 6.57 -13.48
C THR A 36 0.40 6.06 -12.03
N ALA A 37 0.81 6.91 -11.08
CA ALA A 37 0.69 6.60 -9.66
C ALA A 37 -0.77 6.41 -9.24
N VAL A 38 -1.71 7.10 -9.90
CA VAL A 38 -3.15 6.91 -9.67
C VAL A 38 -3.59 5.52 -10.10
N GLU A 39 -3.25 5.05 -11.31
CA GLU A 39 -3.60 3.70 -11.78
C GLU A 39 -3.02 2.61 -10.89
N VAL A 40 -1.76 2.75 -10.47
CA VAL A 40 -1.12 1.81 -9.53
C VAL A 40 -1.85 1.80 -8.18
N MET A 41 -2.17 2.99 -7.64
CA MET A 41 -2.87 3.10 -6.36
C MET A 41 -4.28 2.49 -6.45
N GLU A 42 -5.06 2.79 -7.48
CA GLU A 42 -6.39 2.22 -7.71
C GLU A 42 -6.33 0.71 -7.78
N PHE A 43 -5.41 0.17 -8.59
CA PHE A 43 -5.23 -1.26 -8.73
C PHE A 43 -4.98 -1.96 -7.38
N PHE A 44 -4.03 -1.47 -6.58
CA PHE A 44 -3.74 -2.10 -5.28
C PHE A 44 -4.84 -1.88 -4.25
N LEU A 45 -5.52 -0.74 -4.25
CA LEU A 45 -6.67 -0.52 -3.38
C LEU A 45 -7.83 -1.47 -3.71
N ASP A 46 -8.13 -1.71 -4.98
CA ASP A 46 -9.14 -2.67 -5.41
C ASP A 46 -8.78 -4.10 -4.98
N GLN A 47 -7.48 -4.48 -5.08
CA GLN A 47 -7.02 -5.78 -4.57
C GLN A 47 -7.16 -5.88 -3.04
N ILE A 48 -6.81 -4.83 -2.31
CA ILE A 48 -6.94 -4.78 -0.84
C ILE A 48 -8.42 -4.87 -0.46
N GLU A 49 -9.30 -4.09 -1.06
CA GLU A 49 -10.75 -4.12 -0.78
C GLU A 49 -11.35 -5.51 -1.03
N ARG A 50 -10.88 -6.22 -2.04
CA ARG A 50 -11.35 -7.56 -2.39
C ARG A 50 -10.78 -8.66 -1.49
N LEU A 51 -9.49 -8.60 -1.15
CA LEU A 51 -8.77 -9.70 -0.50
C LEU A 51 -8.61 -9.52 1.01
N ASN A 52 -8.47 -8.29 1.48
CA ASN A 52 -8.19 -8.03 2.89
C ASN A 52 -9.28 -8.51 3.86
N PRO A 53 -10.59 -8.50 3.50
CA PRO A 53 -11.62 -9.12 4.33
C PRO A 53 -11.42 -10.63 4.57
N LEU A 54 -10.70 -11.32 3.69
CA LEU A 54 -10.40 -12.74 3.80
C LEU A 54 -9.14 -13.02 4.62
N VAL A 55 -8.13 -12.16 4.47
CA VAL A 55 -6.79 -12.40 5.04
C VAL A 55 -6.46 -11.51 6.23
N ASN A 56 -7.11 -10.34 6.38
CA ASN A 56 -6.87 -9.36 7.44
C ASN A 56 -5.38 -8.96 7.57
N ALA A 57 -4.73 -8.69 6.43
CA ALA A 57 -3.32 -8.32 6.40
C ALA A 57 -3.09 -6.83 6.69
N ILE A 58 -4.02 -5.95 6.30
CA ILE A 58 -3.94 -4.49 6.46
C ILE A 58 -5.15 -3.98 7.26
N PRO A 59 -5.16 -4.15 8.59
CA PRO A 59 -6.31 -3.81 9.42
C PRO A 59 -6.54 -2.31 9.59
N THR A 60 -5.54 -1.48 9.32
CA THR A 60 -5.67 -0.01 9.31
C THR A 60 -5.32 0.50 7.93
N LEU A 61 -6.33 0.72 7.09
CA LEU A 61 -6.20 1.33 5.76
C LEU A 61 -6.64 2.79 5.83
N ARG A 62 -5.89 3.69 5.18
CA ARG A 62 -6.26 5.09 5.04
C ARG A 62 -7.40 5.27 4.04
N PRO A 63 -8.17 6.37 4.15
CA PRO A 63 -9.27 6.66 3.22
C PRO A 63 -8.80 6.69 1.76
N ARG A 64 -9.51 5.97 0.89
CA ARG A 64 -9.19 5.87 -0.55
C ARG A 64 -9.02 7.25 -1.22
N HIS A 65 -9.89 8.20 -0.89
CA HIS A 65 -9.84 9.53 -1.50
C HIS A 65 -8.56 10.31 -1.15
N GLU A 66 -8.01 10.14 0.05
CA GLU A 66 -6.73 10.74 0.46
C GLU A 66 -5.56 10.11 -0.31
N LEU A 67 -5.54 8.78 -0.40
CA LEU A 67 -4.49 8.04 -1.10
C LEU A 67 -4.46 8.38 -2.59
N LEU A 68 -5.62 8.50 -3.23
CA LEU A 68 -5.71 8.93 -4.61
C LEU A 68 -5.32 10.41 -4.80
N ALA A 69 -5.55 11.27 -3.80
CA ALA A 69 -5.05 12.65 -3.86
C ALA A 69 -3.53 12.71 -3.80
N GLU A 70 -2.89 11.90 -2.95
CA GLU A 70 -1.43 11.78 -2.89
C GLU A 70 -0.86 11.18 -4.18
N ALA A 71 -1.51 10.18 -4.78
CA ALA A 71 -1.11 9.60 -6.05
C ALA A 71 -1.18 10.63 -7.20
N ARG A 72 -2.27 11.41 -7.29
CA ARG A 72 -2.38 12.53 -8.24
C ARG A 72 -1.28 13.58 -8.06
N ASN A 73 -0.91 13.87 -6.80
CA ASN A 73 0.21 14.78 -6.53
C ASN A 73 1.55 14.19 -7.02
N ALA A 74 1.76 12.88 -6.83
CA ALA A 74 2.94 12.20 -7.34
C ALA A 74 3.03 12.32 -8.88
N ASP A 75 1.94 12.05 -9.60
CA ASP A 75 1.88 12.22 -11.06
C ASP A 75 2.17 13.68 -11.48
N SER A 76 1.61 14.65 -10.75
CA SER A 76 1.88 16.07 -10.99
C SER A 76 3.35 16.44 -10.80
N LEU A 77 4.01 15.90 -9.76
CA LEU A 77 5.43 16.12 -9.53
C LEU A 77 6.28 15.54 -10.65
N LEU A 78 5.98 14.30 -11.08
CA LEU A 78 6.66 13.65 -12.20
C LEU A 78 6.51 14.45 -13.50
N ASN A 79 5.32 14.98 -13.77
CA ASN A 79 5.06 15.82 -14.95
C ASN A 79 5.88 17.13 -14.94
N LYS A 80 6.23 17.63 -13.75
CA LYS A 80 7.12 18.80 -13.56
C LYS A 80 8.60 18.43 -13.49
N GLY A 81 8.97 17.17 -13.80
CA GLY A 81 10.35 16.68 -13.72
C GLY A 81 10.88 16.52 -12.29
N ARG A 82 10.01 16.50 -11.28
CA ARG A 82 10.38 16.37 -9.87
C ARG A 82 10.10 14.95 -9.37
N VAL A 83 11.16 14.16 -9.18
CA VAL A 83 11.07 12.79 -8.65
C VAL A 83 11.80 12.72 -7.32
N PRO A 84 11.10 12.64 -6.18
CA PRO A 84 11.73 12.64 -4.86
C PRO A 84 12.68 11.47 -4.63
N GLY A 85 12.41 10.29 -5.18
CA GLY A 85 13.26 9.13 -4.98
C GLY A 85 12.80 7.87 -5.69
N LEU A 86 13.41 6.74 -5.30
CA LEU A 86 13.21 5.44 -5.96
C LEU A 86 11.79 4.89 -5.80
N LEU A 87 11.10 5.24 -4.72
CA LEU A 87 9.75 4.76 -4.39
C LEU A 87 8.66 5.75 -4.80
N HIS A 88 8.95 6.67 -5.72
CA HIS A 88 8.00 7.69 -6.15
C HIS A 88 6.68 7.08 -6.64
N GLY A 89 5.58 7.42 -5.96
CA GLY A 89 4.24 6.93 -6.29
C GLY A 89 3.91 5.50 -5.82
N PHE A 90 4.84 4.81 -5.15
CA PHE A 90 4.59 3.46 -4.64
C PHE A 90 3.60 3.45 -3.47
N PRO A 91 2.53 2.65 -3.50
CA PRO A 91 1.75 2.32 -2.32
C PRO A 91 2.59 1.44 -1.37
N PHE A 92 2.67 1.82 -0.10
CA PHE A 92 3.47 1.11 0.88
C PHE A 92 2.72 0.96 2.21
N ALA A 93 2.54 -0.27 2.67
CA ALA A 93 1.98 -0.56 3.99
C ALA A 93 3.10 -0.75 5.01
N VAL A 94 2.97 -0.12 6.19
CA VAL A 94 3.98 -0.16 7.26
C VAL A 94 3.48 -1.07 8.38
N LYS A 95 4.36 -1.91 8.92
CA LYS A 95 4.01 -2.78 10.04
C LYS A 95 3.51 -1.97 11.24
N ASP A 96 2.48 -2.46 11.94
CA ASP A 96 1.84 -1.76 13.07
C ASP A 96 2.70 -1.75 14.37
N LEU A 97 4.01 -1.86 14.22
CA LEU A 97 5.02 -1.62 15.25
C LEU A 97 5.77 -0.31 15.05
N ALA A 98 5.70 0.28 13.87
CA ALA A 98 6.45 1.48 13.56
C ALA A 98 5.60 2.73 13.72
N LEU A 99 6.10 3.74 14.42
CA LEU A 99 5.45 5.03 14.53
C LEU A 99 5.26 5.64 13.14
N THR A 100 4.02 5.99 12.82
CA THR A 100 3.67 6.59 11.54
C THR A 100 2.76 7.78 11.80
N ARG A 101 3.28 8.97 11.66
CA ARG A 101 2.57 10.22 11.99
C ARG A 101 1.20 10.29 11.33
N GLY A 102 0.17 10.53 12.15
CA GLY A 102 -1.20 10.70 11.71
C GLY A 102 -1.93 9.40 11.37
N ILE A 103 -1.27 8.23 11.47
CA ILE A 103 -1.89 6.93 11.21
C ILE A 103 -1.92 6.12 12.49
N ARG A 104 -3.11 5.63 12.88
CA ARG A 104 -3.27 4.79 14.07
C ARG A 104 -2.23 3.68 14.11
N THR A 105 -1.49 3.58 15.22
CA THR A 105 -0.41 2.61 15.44
C THR A 105 -0.64 1.95 16.79
N THR A 106 -1.03 0.68 16.79
CA THR A 106 -1.52 0.01 18.00
C THR A 106 -0.51 -0.91 18.66
N PHE A 107 0.59 -1.24 17.99
CA PHE A 107 1.53 -2.29 18.40
C PHE A 107 0.84 -3.65 18.61
N GLY A 108 -0.36 -3.86 18.04
CA GLY A 108 -1.19 -5.03 18.28
C GLY A 108 -1.76 -5.13 19.70
N SER A 109 -1.68 -4.07 20.51
CA SER A 109 -2.06 -4.05 21.92
C SER A 109 -3.32 -3.22 22.19
N PRO A 110 -4.27 -3.73 23.00
CA PRO A 110 -5.43 -2.94 23.48
C PRO A 110 -5.04 -1.64 24.20
N ILE A 111 -3.87 -1.59 24.81
CA ILE A 111 -3.34 -0.40 25.50
C ILE A 111 -3.21 0.77 24.52
N TYR A 112 -2.79 0.49 23.28
CA TYR A 112 -2.55 1.48 22.23
C TYR A 112 -3.62 1.50 21.14
N LYS A 113 -4.77 0.85 21.35
CA LYS A 113 -5.79 0.67 20.31
C LYS A 113 -6.25 1.96 19.59
N ASN A 114 -6.14 3.10 20.27
CA ASN A 114 -6.53 4.41 19.75
C ASN A 114 -5.34 5.38 19.60
N PHE A 115 -4.11 4.89 19.74
CA PHE A 115 -2.93 5.74 19.68
C PHE A 115 -2.64 6.17 18.23
N VAL A 116 -2.45 7.47 18.05
CA VAL A 116 -2.03 8.09 16.79
C VAL A 116 -0.75 8.87 17.05
N PRO A 117 0.41 8.43 16.51
CA PRO A 117 1.68 9.09 16.76
C PRO A 117 1.75 10.47 16.06
N GLU A 118 2.46 11.40 16.71
CA GLU A 118 2.74 12.75 16.18
C GLU A 118 4.03 12.79 15.32
N THR A 119 4.82 11.71 15.34
CA THR A 119 6.09 11.61 14.64
C THR A 119 6.16 10.34 13.79
N ASP A 120 6.97 10.38 12.76
CA ASP A 120 7.37 9.17 12.02
C ASP A 120 8.60 8.53 12.65
N GLU A 121 8.70 7.22 12.64
CA GLU A 121 9.95 6.53 12.86
C GLU A 121 10.92 6.79 11.70
N LEU A 122 12.21 6.79 11.97
CA LEU A 122 13.24 7.21 11.01
C LEU A 122 13.12 6.52 9.64
N PHE A 123 12.85 5.22 9.62
CA PHE A 123 12.74 4.52 8.33
C PHE A 123 11.44 4.90 7.60
N VAL A 124 10.33 5.18 8.30
CA VAL A 124 9.07 5.65 7.71
C VAL A 124 9.27 7.04 7.08
N GLU A 125 9.99 7.92 7.78
CA GLU A 125 10.38 9.22 7.23
C GLU A 125 11.21 9.06 5.94
N ARG A 126 12.15 8.13 5.93
CA ARG A 126 12.98 7.82 4.74
C ARG A 126 12.16 7.26 3.59
N LEU A 127 11.19 6.37 3.86
CA LEU A 127 10.27 5.86 2.84
C LEU A 127 9.45 6.99 2.21
N LYS A 128 8.87 7.86 3.03
CA LYS A 128 8.12 9.05 2.55
C LYS A 128 9.02 9.99 1.74
N LYS A 129 10.26 10.24 2.19
CA LYS A 129 11.25 11.04 1.44
C LYS A 129 11.66 10.38 0.12
N ALA A 130 11.66 9.06 0.04
CA ALA A 130 11.89 8.33 -1.20
C ALA A 130 10.67 8.35 -2.15
N GLY A 131 9.54 8.95 -1.72
CA GLY A 131 8.34 9.13 -2.53
C GLY A 131 7.28 8.06 -2.35
N ALA A 132 7.42 7.15 -1.38
CA ALA A 132 6.39 6.17 -1.07
C ALA A 132 5.14 6.83 -0.47
N ILE A 133 3.97 6.35 -0.87
CA ILE A 133 2.68 6.75 -0.31
C ILE A 133 2.27 5.70 0.73
N ILE A 134 2.25 6.09 2.00
CA ILE A 134 1.91 5.16 3.07
C ILE A 134 0.40 4.94 3.10
N ILE A 135 -0.03 3.74 2.70
CA ILE A 135 -1.46 3.41 2.57
C ILE A 135 -2.11 3.00 3.89
N GLY A 136 -1.32 2.52 4.85
CA GLY A 136 -1.85 2.04 6.12
C GLY A 136 -0.86 1.19 6.90
N LYS A 137 -1.42 0.36 7.81
CA LYS A 137 -0.64 -0.50 8.70
C LYS A 137 -0.95 -1.97 8.47
N THR A 138 0.09 -2.80 8.33
CA THR A 138 -0.08 -4.26 8.32
C THR A 138 -0.18 -4.79 9.75
N ASN A 139 -0.87 -5.92 9.93
CA ASN A 139 -1.07 -6.55 11.22
C ASN A 139 0.25 -7.03 11.86
N THR A 140 0.22 -7.25 13.17
CA THR A 140 1.38 -7.70 13.97
C THR A 140 0.89 -8.50 15.18
N PRO A 141 1.62 -9.49 15.71
CA PRO A 141 1.37 -9.95 17.08
C PRO A 141 1.64 -8.82 18.09
N GLU A 142 1.05 -8.89 19.28
CA GLU A 142 1.18 -7.85 20.31
C GLU A 142 2.67 -7.57 20.59
N PHE A 143 3.06 -6.29 20.48
CA PHE A 143 4.44 -5.79 20.57
C PHE A 143 5.46 -6.54 19.68
N GLY A 144 4.99 -7.22 18.64
CA GLY A 144 5.84 -8.03 17.78
C GLY A 144 6.31 -9.34 18.40
N ALA A 145 5.80 -9.70 19.58
CA ALA A 145 6.19 -10.91 20.31
C ALA A 145 5.37 -12.11 19.84
N GLY A 146 5.93 -12.90 18.93
CA GLY A 146 5.31 -14.12 18.43
C GLY A 146 5.66 -14.45 16.99
N SER A 147 5.49 -15.72 16.63
CA SER A 147 5.73 -16.25 15.28
C SER A 147 4.46 -16.26 14.41
N GLN A 148 3.29 -16.03 15.02
CA GLN A 148 1.99 -15.99 14.36
C GLN A 148 1.40 -14.59 14.50
N THR A 149 0.65 -14.15 13.48
CA THR A 149 0.07 -12.81 13.47
C THR A 149 -1.39 -12.87 13.94
N TYR A 150 -1.58 -12.61 15.22
CA TYR A 150 -2.88 -12.34 15.82
C TYR A 150 -2.73 -11.36 17.01
N ASN A 151 -3.77 -10.64 17.32
CA ASN A 151 -3.85 -9.79 18.50
C ASN A 151 -5.31 -9.48 18.86
N GLU A 152 -5.53 -8.93 20.06
CA GLU A 152 -6.90 -8.62 20.54
C GLU A 152 -7.52 -7.37 19.89
N VAL A 153 -6.74 -6.56 19.19
CA VAL A 153 -7.24 -5.33 18.53
C VAL A 153 -7.84 -5.62 17.17
N PHE A 154 -7.21 -6.50 16.38
CA PHE A 154 -7.54 -6.74 14.98
C PHE A 154 -7.86 -8.20 14.66
N GLY A 155 -7.59 -9.12 15.56
CA GLY A 155 -7.75 -10.55 15.30
C GLY A 155 -6.59 -11.15 14.52
N VAL A 156 -6.88 -12.27 13.88
CA VAL A 156 -5.92 -13.10 13.12
C VAL A 156 -5.69 -12.55 11.73
N THR A 157 -4.45 -12.65 11.25
CA THR A 157 -4.12 -12.59 9.83
C THR A 157 -3.97 -14.01 9.29
N HIS A 158 -4.79 -14.37 8.33
CA HIS A 158 -4.84 -15.71 7.74
C HIS A 158 -3.76 -15.90 6.68
N ASN A 159 -3.34 -17.15 6.51
CA ASN A 159 -2.45 -17.52 5.40
C ASN A 159 -3.20 -17.41 4.06
N PRO A 160 -2.73 -16.61 3.10
CA PRO A 160 -3.43 -16.43 1.82
C PRO A 160 -3.50 -17.70 0.96
N TYR A 161 -2.66 -18.70 1.22
CA TYR A 161 -2.69 -19.99 0.52
C TYR A 161 -3.61 -21.01 1.19
N ASP A 162 -3.95 -20.80 2.48
CA ASP A 162 -4.83 -21.67 3.26
C ASP A 162 -5.53 -20.85 4.35
N LEU A 163 -6.69 -20.31 4.01
CA LEU A 163 -7.46 -19.41 4.89
C LEU A 163 -7.95 -20.07 6.19
N SER A 164 -7.77 -21.39 6.35
CA SER A 164 -8.05 -22.08 7.61
C SER A 164 -6.94 -21.92 8.65
N LYS A 165 -5.83 -21.32 8.28
CA LYS A 165 -4.61 -21.13 9.10
C LYS A 165 -4.22 -19.69 9.22
#